data_0a3e40f2ca10b24381590c905ceed638
#
_entry.id   0a3e40f2ca10b24381590c905ceed638
#
_cell.length_a   1.000
_cell.length_b   1.000
_cell.length_c   1.000
_cell.angle_alpha   90.00
_cell.angle_beta   90.00
_cell.angle_gamma   90.00
#
_symmetry.space_group_name_H-M   'P 1'
#
loop_
_entity.id
_entity.type
_entity.pdbx_description
1 polymer ?
#
loop_
_entity_poly.entity_id
_entity_poly.type
_entity_poly.pdbx_seq_one_letter_code
_entity_poly.pdbx_strand_id
1 'polypeptide(L)'
;MALDWRPLLLSLELSLITTLLLLVIGIPLAYWLVYTKVKIKPFLESIISLPLVLPPSVLGFYLLISFSPNSFFGSFIEQHFNLRLVFSFEGLVIASTIYSLPFMVHPIQSGLQHLPPSLKEASYTLGKSEFETLFRALLPNIRTSLFTGIILTFAHTLGEFGVVLLIGGNIPGETKLASIAVYEEVESMNYSAANFYATVLLLLSIIILTTMFWVNRRLNKRFVFS
;
A
#
# COMPACT_ATOMS: atom_id res chain seq x y z
N MET A 1 17.57 -4.24 -29.27
CA MET A 1 17.20 -3.07 -28.44
C MET A 1 17.68 -3.32 -27.03
N ALA A 2 18.35 -2.35 -26.39
CA ALA A 2 18.67 -2.46 -24.98
C ALA A 2 17.35 -2.37 -24.18
N LEU A 3 17.09 -3.37 -23.34
CA LEU A 3 15.92 -3.38 -22.46
C LEU A 3 16.13 -2.31 -21.38
N ASP A 4 15.14 -1.46 -21.19
CA ASP A 4 15.17 -0.43 -20.16
C ASP A 4 14.70 -1.03 -18.81
N TRP A 5 15.62 -1.07 -17.83
CA TRP A 5 15.32 -1.56 -16.47
C TRP A 5 14.69 -0.50 -15.57
N ARG A 6 14.70 0.76 -16.00
CA ARG A 6 14.21 1.88 -15.19
C ARG A 6 12.75 1.72 -14.74
N PRO A 7 11.78 1.26 -15.59
CA PRO A 7 10.41 1.04 -15.18
C PRO A 7 10.27 0.01 -14.03
N LEU A 8 11.09 -1.06 -14.07
CA LEU A 8 11.09 -2.07 -13.01
C LEU A 8 11.63 -1.50 -11.69
N LEU A 9 12.72 -0.74 -11.75
CA LEU A 9 13.30 -0.11 -10.57
C LEU A 9 12.33 0.91 -9.95
N LEU A 10 11.68 1.75 -10.76
CA LEU A 10 10.67 2.71 -10.29
C LEU A 10 9.47 2.00 -9.64
N SER A 11 9.02 0.87 -10.20
CA SER A 11 7.94 0.08 -9.59
C SER A 11 8.33 -0.49 -8.22
N LEU A 12 9.56 -0.99 -8.07
CA LEU A 12 10.08 -1.49 -6.80
C LEU A 12 10.25 -0.36 -5.78
N GLU A 13 10.79 0.78 -6.20
CA GLU A 13 10.96 1.97 -5.38
C GLU A 13 9.63 2.50 -4.87
N LEU A 14 8.65 2.66 -5.76
CA LEU A 14 7.29 3.08 -5.43
C LEU A 14 6.66 2.12 -4.41
N SER A 15 6.74 0.80 -4.67
CA SER A 15 6.16 -0.22 -3.80
C SER A 15 6.79 -0.21 -2.41
N LEU A 16 8.11 -0.04 -2.33
CA LEU A 16 8.84 0.02 -1.06
C LEU A 16 8.44 1.27 -0.26
N ILE A 17 8.50 2.44 -0.88
CA ILE A 17 8.17 3.72 -0.22
C ILE A 17 6.71 3.72 0.25
N THR A 18 5.77 3.33 -0.61
CA THR A 18 4.35 3.24 -0.28
C THR A 18 4.12 2.27 0.89
N THR A 19 4.77 1.11 0.87
CA THR A 19 4.64 0.12 1.95
C THR A 19 5.17 0.66 3.28
N LEU A 20 6.32 1.34 3.28
CA LEU A 20 6.90 1.94 4.48
C LEU A 20 6.01 3.07 5.04
N LEU A 21 5.49 3.95 4.17
CA LEU A 21 4.55 5.00 4.57
C LEU A 21 3.27 4.39 5.15
N LEU A 22 2.71 3.38 4.50
CA LEU A 22 1.51 2.72 4.98
C LEU A 22 1.73 1.91 6.26
N LEU A 23 2.94 1.41 6.51
CA LEU A 23 3.27 0.79 7.79
C LEU A 23 3.20 1.82 8.92
N VAL A 24 3.73 3.02 8.70
CA VAL A 24 3.73 4.11 9.69
C VAL A 24 2.32 4.66 9.93
N ILE A 25 1.52 4.84 8.88
CA ILE A 25 0.17 5.42 8.95
C ILE A 25 -0.87 4.34 9.29
N GLY A 26 -0.76 3.15 8.70
CA GLY A 26 -1.75 2.09 8.78
C GLY A 26 -1.82 1.42 10.15
N ILE A 27 -0.70 1.28 10.87
CA ILE A 27 -0.70 0.71 12.22
C ILE A 27 -1.53 1.58 13.19
N PRO A 28 -1.25 2.88 13.36
CA PRO A 28 -2.07 3.75 14.22
C PRO A 28 -3.53 3.82 13.78
N LEU A 29 -3.77 3.88 12.46
CA LEU A 29 -5.12 3.95 11.91
C LEU A 29 -5.92 2.67 12.20
N ALA A 30 -5.33 1.50 11.96
CA ALA A 30 -5.97 0.22 12.27
C ALA A 30 -6.23 0.07 13.78
N TYR A 31 -5.26 0.44 14.62
CA TYR A 31 -5.42 0.44 16.07
C TYR A 31 -6.57 1.35 16.51
N TRP A 32 -6.60 2.59 16.01
CA TRP A 32 -7.67 3.53 16.31
C TRP A 32 -9.04 3.01 15.88
N LEU A 33 -9.15 2.44 14.67
CA LEU A 33 -10.39 1.85 14.16
C LEU A 33 -10.89 0.70 15.04
N VAL A 34 -10.01 -0.16 15.55
CA VAL A 34 -10.42 -1.29 16.40
C VAL A 34 -11.00 -0.81 17.72
N TYR A 35 -10.36 0.14 18.38
CA TYR A 35 -10.66 0.51 19.76
C TYR A 35 -11.56 1.74 19.89
N THR A 36 -11.84 2.46 18.78
CA THR A 36 -12.74 3.63 18.81
C THR A 36 -14.20 3.21 18.99
N LYS A 37 -14.94 4.02 19.76
CA LYS A 37 -16.39 3.89 19.96
C LYS A 37 -17.20 4.95 19.19
N VAL A 38 -16.57 5.65 18.25
CA VAL A 38 -17.20 6.73 17.49
C VAL A 38 -18.28 6.16 16.57
N LYS A 39 -19.48 6.78 16.58
CA LYS A 39 -20.65 6.32 15.81
C LYS A 39 -20.43 6.34 14.28
N ILE A 40 -19.52 7.20 13.79
CA ILE A 40 -19.20 7.30 12.37
C ILE A 40 -18.17 6.25 11.89
N LYS A 41 -17.74 5.32 12.76
CA LYS A 41 -16.76 4.28 12.43
C LYS A 41 -17.11 3.50 11.15
N PRO A 42 -18.37 3.00 10.94
CA PRO A 42 -18.70 2.27 9.71
C PRO A 42 -18.49 3.10 8.43
N PHE A 43 -18.75 4.41 8.49
CA PHE A 43 -18.53 5.32 7.38
C PHE A 43 -17.03 5.49 7.09
N LEU A 44 -16.18 5.60 8.11
CA LEU A 44 -14.74 5.69 7.96
C LEU A 44 -14.14 4.39 7.39
N GLU A 45 -14.61 3.25 7.87
CA GLU A 45 -14.23 1.94 7.32
C GLU A 45 -14.65 1.80 5.86
N SER A 46 -15.79 2.34 5.47
CA SER A 46 -16.24 2.38 4.07
C SER A 46 -15.32 3.25 3.22
N ILE A 47 -14.92 4.43 3.69
CA ILE A 47 -13.97 5.31 2.98
C ILE A 47 -12.62 4.61 2.77
N ILE A 48 -12.09 3.97 3.82
CA ILE A 48 -10.81 3.24 3.73
C ILE A 48 -10.93 2.08 2.74
N SER A 49 -12.09 1.45 2.64
CA SER A 49 -12.35 0.32 1.76
C SER A 49 -12.72 0.72 0.33
N LEU A 50 -13.02 1.99 0.05
CA LEU A 50 -13.40 2.47 -1.29
C LEU A 50 -12.44 2.01 -2.40
N PRO A 51 -11.11 2.04 -2.20
CA PRO A 51 -10.16 1.58 -3.23
C PRO A 51 -10.34 0.13 -3.66
N LEU A 52 -10.93 -0.73 -2.83
CA LEU A 52 -11.18 -2.14 -3.16
C LEU A 52 -12.36 -2.33 -4.12
N VAL A 53 -13.27 -1.36 -4.17
CA VAL A 53 -14.54 -1.45 -4.90
C VAL A 53 -14.54 -0.57 -6.14
N LEU A 54 -13.91 0.61 -6.05
CA LEU A 54 -13.84 1.54 -7.16
C LEU A 54 -12.91 1.02 -8.26
N PRO A 55 -13.30 1.13 -9.53
CA PRO A 55 -12.38 0.91 -10.64
C PRO A 55 -11.14 1.82 -10.47
N PRO A 56 -9.92 1.30 -10.72
CA PRO A 56 -8.68 2.09 -10.59
C PRO A 56 -8.69 3.40 -11.39
N SER A 57 -9.31 3.38 -12.57
CA SER A 57 -9.47 4.57 -13.43
C SER A 57 -10.36 5.64 -12.80
N VAL A 58 -11.41 5.25 -12.07
CA VAL A 58 -12.30 6.20 -11.39
C VAL A 58 -11.58 6.87 -10.23
N LEU A 59 -10.89 6.10 -9.39
CA LEU A 59 -10.10 6.67 -8.31
C LEU A 59 -8.97 7.56 -8.84
N GLY A 60 -8.23 7.09 -9.84
CA GLY A 60 -7.16 7.86 -10.48
C GLY A 60 -7.66 9.17 -11.08
N PHE A 61 -8.84 9.18 -11.70
CA PHE A 61 -9.46 10.39 -12.21
C PHE A 61 -9.77 11.41 -11.11
N TYR A 62 -10.39 10.99 -10.01
CA TYR A 62 -10.67 11.91 -8.90
C TYR A 62 -9.40 12.41 -8.22
N LEU A 63 -8.37 11.59 -8.09
CA LEU A 63 -7.08 12.02 -7.59
C LEU A 63 -6.41 13.01 -8.55
N LEU A 64 -6.46 12.74 -9.86
CA LEU A 64 -5.92 13.66 -10.88
C LEU A 64 -6.52 15.06 -10.77
N ILE A 65 -7.85 15.16 -10.66
CA ILE A 65 -8.54 16.45 -10.47
C ILE A 65 -8.11 17.09 -9.14
N SER A 66 -8.09 16.31 -8.06
CA SER A 66 -7.76 16.81 -6.73
C SER A 66 -6.31 17.29 -6.60
N PHE A 67 -5.38 16.63 -7.29
CA PHE A 67 -3.94 16.95 -7.28
C PHE A 67 -3.56 18.01 -8.33
N SER A 68 -4.48 18.36 -9.22
CA SER A 68 -4.24 19.38 -10.24
C SER A 68 -3.83 20.72 -9.60
N PRO A 69 -2.86 21.45 -10.18
CA PRO A 69 -2.49 22.80 -9.73
C PRO A 69 -3.66 23.79 -9.69
N ASN A 70 -4.72 23.53 -10.47
CA ASN A 70 -5.93 24.33 -10.52
C ASN A 70 -6.96 23.97 -9.43
N SER A 71 -6.74 22.90 -8.67
CA SER A 71 -7.59 22.53 -7.54
C SER A 71 -7.15 23.25 -6.27
N PHE A 72 -8.07 23.34 -5.29
CA PHE A 72 -7.72 23.91 -3.98
C PHE A 72 -6.59 23.15 -3.30
N PHE A 73 -6.67 21.79 -3.31
CA PHE A 73 -5.68 20.95 -2.66
C PHE A 73 -4.32 20.94 -3.39
N GLY A 74 -4.34 20.77 -4.74
CA GLY A 74 -3.11 20.76 -5.53
C GLY A 74 -2.38 22.10 -5.48
N SER A 75 -3.11 23.22 -5.62
CA SER A 75 -2.52 24.57 -5.51
C SER A 75 -1.96 24.85 -4.11
N PHE A 76 -2.63 24.40 -3.05
CA PHE A 76 -2.13 24.53 -1.68
C PHE A 76 -0.79 23.82 -1.49
N ILE A 77 -0.68 22.57 -1.96
CA ILE A 77 0.56 21.78 -1.85
C ILE A 77 1.67 22.42 -2.69
N GLU A 78 1.38 22.84 -3.91
CA GLU A 78 2.38 23.48 -4.79
C GLU A 78 2.90 24.80 -4.20
N GLN A 79 2.03 25.63 -3.65
CA GLN A 79 2.42 26.93 -3.08
C GLN A 79 3.19 26.83 -1.77
N HIS A 80 2.87 25.86 -0.90
CA HIS A 80 3.47 25.77 0.43
C HIS A 80 4.68 24.84 0.49
N PHE A 81 4.69 23.79 -0.34
CA PHE A 81 5.74 22.77 -0.32
C PHE A 81 6.58 22.76 -1.60
N ASN A 82 6.24 23.61 -2.58
CA ASN A 82 6.87 23.64 -3.92
C ASN A 82 6.88 22.24 -4.57
N LEU A 83 5.81 21.47 -4.35
CA LEU A 83 5.65 20.09 -4.77
C LEU A 83 4.48 19.96 -5.73
N ARG A 84 4.76 19.57 -6.98
CA ARG A 84 3.74 19.30 -7.97
C ARG A 84 3.36 17.83 -7.92
N LEU A 85 2.09 17.53 -7.60
CA LEU A 85 1.63 16.15 -7.42
C LEU A 85 1.28 15.43 -8.72
N VAL A 86 0.80 16.15 -9.73
CA VAL A 86 0.46 15.56 -11.01
C VAL A 86 1.72 15.42 -11.86
N PHE A 87 1.90 14.25 -12.47
CA PHE A 87 3.02 13.92 -13.34
C PHE A 87 4.39 13.96 -12.62
N SER A 88 4.40 13.52 -11.35
CA SER A 88 5.60 13.42 -10.53
C SER A 88 5.64 12.09 -9.78
N PHE A 89 6.82 11.67 -9.36
CA PHE A 89 6.99 10.44 -8.57
C PHE A 89 6.37 10.59 -7.17
N GLU A 90 6.45 11.77 -6.57
CA GLU A 90 5.82 12.09 -5.29
C GLU A 90 4.30 11.97 -5.35
N GLY A 91 3.70 12.42 -6.44
CA GLY A 91 2.27 12.23 -6.69
C GLY A 91 1.89 10.77 -6.83
N LEU A 92 2.73 9.94 -7.48
CA LEU A 92 2.53 8.49 -7.51
C LEU A 92 2.56 7.90 -6.11
N VAL A 93 3.52 8.30 -5.26
CA VAL A 93 3.63 7.81 -3.88
C VAL A 93 2.37 8.12 -3.07
N ILE A 94 1.85 9.35 -3.16
CA ILE A 94 0.64 9.75 -2.43
C ILE A 94 -0.59 8.99 -2.98
N ALA A 95 -0.74 8.91 -4.30
CA ALA A 95 -1.85 8.20 -4.94
C ALA A 95 -1.84 6.70 -4.59
N SER A 96 -0.68 6.06 -4.69
CA SER A 96 -0.51 4.64 -4.33
C SER A 96 -0.71 4.40 -2.83
N THR A 97 -0.34 5.37 -1.97
CA THR A 97 -0.62 5.30 -0.52
C THR A 97 -2.13 5.28 -0.26
N ILE A 98 -2.90 6.13 -0.95
CA ILE A 98 -4.37 6.15 -0.82
C ILE A 98 -4.97 4.85 -1.37
N TYR A 99 -4.52 4.42 -2.54
CA TYR A 99 -5.06 3.25 -3.23
C TYR A 99 -4.73 1.93 -2.53
N SER A 100 -3.54 1.81 -1.95
CA SER A 100 -3.08 0.61 -1.25
C SER A 100 -3.43 0.60 0.25
N LEU A 101 -4.04 1.67 0.79
CA LEU A 101 -4.38 1.80 2.21
C LEU A 101 -5.15 0.59 2.80
N PRO A 102 -6.21 0.07 2.16
CA PRO A 102 -6.96 -1.06 2.72
C PRO A 102 -6.13 -2.34 2.84
N PHE A 103 -5.14 -2.56 1.97
CA PHE A 103 -4.28 -3.75 1.99
C PHE A 103 -3.36 -3.79 3.21
N MET A 104 -3.02 -2.64 3.78
CA MET A 104 -2.30 -2.55 5.05
C MET A 104 -3.25 -2.59 6.25
N VAL A 105 -4.30 -1.78 6.21
CA VAL A 105 -5.18 -1.55 7.37
C VAL A 105 -6.00 -2.79 7.71
N HIS A 106 -6.64 -3.46 6.74
CA HIS A 106 -7.54 -4.58 7.02
C HIS A 106 -6.88 -5.79 7.68
N PRO A 107 -5.70 -6.29 7.21
CA PRO A 107 -5.04 -7.38 7.91
C PRO A 107 -4.65 -7.04 9.35
N ILE A 108 -4.16 -5.81 9.59
CA ILE A 108 -3.78 -5.35 10.94
C ILE A 108 -5.02 -5.23 11.82
N GLN A 109 -6.09 -4.61 11.31
CA GLN A 109 -7.38 -4.47 12.00
C GLN A 109 -7.95 -5.84 12.37
N SER A 110 -7.99 -6.77 11.43
CA SER A 110 -8.43 -8.14 11.68
C SER A 110 -7.57 -8.83 12.75
N GLY A 111 -6.25 -8.70 12.67
CA GLY A 111 -5.35 -9.25 13.68
C GLY A 111 -5.64 -8.72 15.08
N LEU A 112 -5.78 -7.40 15.21
CA LEU A 112 -6.07 -6.74 16.49
C LEU A 112 -7.44 -7.14 17.06
N GLN A 113 -8.46 -7.30 16.22
CA GLN A 113 -9.81 -7.71 16.63
C GLN A 113 -9.86 -9.13 17.19
N HIS A 114 -8.96 -10.03 16.76
CA HIS A 114 -8.89 -11.40 17.24
C HIS A 114 -8.10 -11.56 18.56
N LEU A 115 -7.43 -10.50 19.04
CA LEU A 115 -6.75 -10.56 20.33
C LEU A 115 -7.76 -10.53 21.49
N PRO A 116 -7.54 -11.36 22.55
CA PRO A 116 -8.38 -11.30 23.74
C PRO A 116 -8.24 -9.93 24.42
N PRO A 117 -9.37 -9.32 24.87
CA PRO A 117 -9.34 -8.03 25.58
C PRO A 117 -8.42 -8.01 26.80
N SER A 118 -8.32 -9.15 27.49
CA SER A 118 -7.46 -9.34 28.66
C SER A 118 -5.98 -9.03 28.41
N LEU A 119 -5.50 -9.17 27.16
CA LEU A 119 -4.10 -8.85 26.83
C LEU A 119 -3.83 -7.34 26.98
N LYS A 120 -4.77 -6.52 26.52
CA LYS A 120 -4.69 -5.06 26.65
C LYS A 120 -4.84 -4.62 28.11
N GLU A 121 -5.81 -5.21 28.82
CA GLU A 121 -6.09 -4.95 30.22
C GLU A 121 -4.88 -5.30 31.12
N ALA A 122 -4.28 -6.48 30.92
CA ALA A 122 -3.08 -6.89 31.64
C ALA A 122 -1.91 -5.94 31.40
N SER A 123 -1.72 -5.46 30.17
CA SER A 123 -0.68 -4.47 29.87
C SER A 123 -0.88 -3.18 30.66
N TYR A 124 -2.11 -2.69 30.76
CA TYR A 124 -2.45 -1.48 31.54
C TYR A 124 -2.29 -1.70 33.06
N THR A 125 -2.66 -2.87 33.57
CA THR A 125 -2.46 -3.22 34.97
C THR A 125 -0.97 -3.23 35.36
N LEU A 126 -0.08 -3.55 34.41
CA LEU A 126 1.36 -3.45 34.56
C LEU A 126 1.92 -2.02 34.39
N GLY A 127 1.04 -1.01 34.31
CA GLY A 127 1.42 0.40 34.18
C GLY A 127 1.95 0.81 32.82
N LYS A 128 1.71 0.01 31.76
CA LYS A 128 2.15 0.34 30.41
C LYS A 128 1.28 1.41 29.77
N SER A 129 1.92 2.35 29.07
CA SER A 129 1.24 3.36 28.27
C SER A 129 0.54 2.70 27.05
N GLU A 130 -0.37 3.44 26.40
CA GLU A 130 -1.05 2.98 25.20
C GLU A 130 -0.05 2.64 24.07
N PHE A 131 0.96 3.47 23.88
CA PHE A 131 2.01 3.25 22.91
C PHE A 131 2.85 2.00 23.23
N GLU A 132 3.28 1.82 24.49
CA GLU A 132 4.00 0.62 24.91
C GLU A 132 3.14 -0.64 24.75
N THR A 133 1.85 -0.56 25.08
CA THR A 133 0.90 -1.66 24.90
C THR A 133 0.80 -2.05 23.43
N LEU A 134 0.65 -1.07 22.52
CA LEU A 134 0.60 -1.33 21.09
C LEU A 134 1.88 -2.04 20.61
N PHE A 135 3.05 -1.45 20.88
CA PHE A 135 4.31 -1.95 20.29
C PHE A 135 4.90 -3.16 21.01
N ARG A 136 4.69 -3.32 22.31
CA ARG A 136 5.29 -4.41 23.11
C ARG A 136 4.35 -5.57 23.40
N ALA A 137 3.02 -5.35 23.34
CA ALA A 137 2.05 -6.40 23.60
C ALA A 137 1.23 -6.76 22.36
N LEU A 138 0.57 -5.80 21.69
CA LEU A 138 -0.40 -6.12 20.64
C LEU A 138 0.27 -6.49 19.32
N LEU A 139 1.17 -5.65 18.77
CA LEU A 139 1.83 -5.91 17.48
C LEU A 139 2.63 -7.22 17.44
N PRO A 140 3.40 -7.61 18.48
CA PRO A 140 4.07 -8.90 18.48
C PRO A 140 3.11 -10.10 18.41
N ASN A 141 1.90 -9.97 18.96
CA ASN A 141 0.89 -11.02 18.91
C ASN A 141 0.14 -11.12 17.58
N ILE A 142 0.16 -10.07 16.76
CA ILE A 142 -0.43 -10.05 15.42
C ILE A 142 0.62 -10.03 14.29
N ARG A 143 1.85 -10.46 14.57
CA ARG A 143 2.95 -10.41 13.59
C ARG A 143 2.62 -11.05 12.25
N THR A 144 1.82 -12.11 12.22
CA THR A 144 1.37 -12.76 10.97
C THR A 144 0.47 -11.82 10.16
N SER A 145 -0.49 -11.16 10.81
CA SER A 145 -1.38 -10.17 10.17
C SER A 145 -0.60 -8.94 9.69
N LEU A 146 0.34 -8.47 10.51
CA LEU A 146 1.21 -7.35 10.16
C LEU A 146 2.06 -7.68 8.92
N PHE A 147 2.69 -8.85 8.90
CA PHE A 147 3.49 -9.30 7.77
C PHE A 147 2.63 -9.49 6.50
N THR A 148 1.41 -10.02 6.66
CA THR A 148 0.44 -10.13 5.55
C THR A 148 0.10 -8.75 4.98
N GLY A 149 -0.18 -7.75 5.82
CA GLY A 149 -0.45 -6.38 5.37
C GLY A 149 0.72 -5.77 4.59
N ILE A 150 1.96 -5.94 5.09
CA ILE A 150 3.18 -5.47 4.42
C ILE A 150 3.30 -6.08 3.01
N ILE A 151 3.19 -7.40 2.90
CA ILE A 151 3.37 -8.09 1.63
C ILE A 151 2.23 -7.80 0.65
N LEU A 152 0.98 -7.76 1.12
CA LEU A 152 -0.15 -7.43 0.25
C LEU A 152 -0.06 -6.00 -0.28
N THR A 153 0.31 -5.04 0.56
CA THR A 153 0.53 -3.65 0.15
C THR A 153 1.63 -3.55 -0.91
N PHE A 154 2.78 -4.18 -0.66
CA PHE A 154 3.90 -4.18 -1.60
C PHE A 154 3.52 -4.81 -2.94
N ALA A 155 2.91 -5.99 -2.91
CA ALA A 155 2.51 -6.72 -4.12
C ALA A 155 1.42 -5.97 -4.90
N HIS A 156 0.46 -5.35 -4.21
CA HIS A 156 -0.58 -4.54 -4.84
C HIS A 156 0.02 -3.33 -5.56
N THR A 157 0.87 -2.56 -4.87
CA THR A 157 1.52 -1.37 -5.46
C THR A 157 2.45 -1.75 -6.62
N LEU A 158 3.15 -2.90 -6.54
CA LEU A 158 4.01 -3.37 -7.63
C LEU A 158 3.25 -3.65 -8.93
N GLY A 159 2.01 -4.16 -8.82
CA GLY A 159 1.14 -4.47 -9.97
C GLY A 159 0.18 -3.33 -10.34
N GLU A 160 0.25 -2.17 -9.69
CA GLU A 160 -0.67 -1.07 -9.92
C GLU A 160 -0.52 -0.47 -11.32
N PHE A 161 -1.66 -0.22 -12.00
CA PHE A 161 -1.67 0.32 -13.37
C PHE A 161 -2.59 1.55 -13.52
N GLY A 162 -3.88 1.41 -13.29
CA GLY A 162 -4.87 2.43 -13.67
C GLY A 162 -4.71 3.77 -12.96
N VAL A 163 -4.46 3.76 -11.65
CA VAL A 163 -4.26 4.99 -10.86
C VAL A 163 -2.94 5.65 -11.25
N VAL A 164 -1.85 4.87 -11.32
CA VAL A 164 -0.52 5.40 -11.61
C VAL A 164 -0.38 5.92 -13.04
N LEU A 165 -1.11 5.34 -14.00
CA LEU A 165 -1.13 5.87 -15.37
C LEU A 165 -1.74 7.27 -15.42
N LEU A 166 -2.87 7.49 -14.73
CA LEU A 166 -3.56 8.78 -14.73
C LEU A 166 -2.79 9.86 -13.97
N ILE A 167 -2.19 9.53 -12.85
CA ILE A 167 -1.44 10.48 -12.01
C ILE A 167 -0.03 10.72 -12.56
N GLY A 168 0.62 9.67 -13.05
CA GLY A 168 2.01 9.74 -13.50
C GLY A 168 2.21 10.21 -14.94
N GLY A 169 1.24 9.96 -15.83
CA GLY A 169 1.29 10.41 -17.23
C GLY A 169 2.37 9.71 -18.08
N ASN A 170 2.92 8.57 -17.64
CA ASN A 170 3.86 7.74 -18.41
C ASN A 170 5.16 8.48 -18.83
N ILE A 171 5.79 9.23 -17.93
CA ILE A 171 7.02 9.98 -18.22
C ILE A 171 8.23 9.04 -18.09
N PRO A 172 9.02 8.81 -19.18
CA PRO A 172 10.19 7.95 -19.13
C PRO A 172 11.21 8.40 -18.07
N GLY A 173 11.67 7.46 -17.26
CA GLY A 173 12.66 7.72 -16.20
C GLY A 173 12.13 8.33 -14.91
N GLU A 174 10.88 8.83 -14.88
CA GLU A 174 10.27 9.51 -13.73
C GLU A 174 9.03 8.78 -13.20
N THR A 175 8.04 8.52 -14.06
CA THR A 175 6.75 7.95 -13.65
C THR A 175 6.34 6.73 -14.46
N LYS A 176 7.12 6.32 -15.47
CA LYS A 176 6.88 5.13 -16.26
C LYS A 176 7.20 3.89 -15.45
N LEU A 177 6.16 3.26 -14.90
CA LEU A 177 6.26 2.00 -14.14
C LEU A 177 6.28 0.78 -15.06
N ALA A 178 6.66 -0.38 -14.52
CA ALA A 178 6.72 -1.62 -15.30
C ALA A 178 5.36 -2.06 -15.87
N SER A 179 4.27 -1.87 -15.12
CA SER A 179 2.90 -2.14 -15.59
C SER A 179 2.50 -1.25 -16.78
N ILE A 180 2.90 0.02 -16.74
CA ILE A 180 2.69 0.97 -17.85
C ILE A 180 3.57 0.59 -19.05
N ALA A 181 4.83 0.16 -18.82
CA ALA A 181 5.70 -0.31 -19.88
C ALA A 181 5.14 -1.54 -20.59
N VAL A 182 4.57 -2.51 -19.85
CA VAL A 182 3.87 -3.65 -20.48
C VAL A 182 2.76 -3.17 -21.41
N TYR A 183 1.92 -2.26 -20.94
CA TYR A 183 0.79 -1.73 -21.70
C TYR A 183 1.25 -1.00 -22.99
N GLU A 184 2.21 -0.10 -22.86
CA GLU A 184 2.75 0.67 -23.99
C GLU A 184 3.42 -0.21 -25.06
N GLU A 185 4.19 -1.22 -24.63
CA GLU A 185 4.83 -2.17 -25.56
C GLU A 185 3.80 -3.06 -26.28
N VAL A 186 2.68 -3.38 -25.62
CA VAL A 186 1.55 -4.07 -26.27
C VAL A 186 0.86 -3.17 -27.28
N GLU A 187 0.59 -1.90 -26.95
CA GLU A 187 -0.01 -0.93 -27.89
C GLU A 187 0.87 -0.69 -29.11
N SER A 188 2.19 -0.67 -28.94
CA SER A 188 3.16 -0.55 -30.04
C SER A 188 3.43 -1.86 -30.80
N MET A 189 2.71 -2.94 -30.46
CA MET A 189 2.89 -4.28 -31.03
C MET A 189 4.27 -4.91 -30.78
N ASN A 190 5.06 -4.38 -29.84
CA ASN A 190 6.36 -4.90 -29.45
C ASN A 190 6.22 -6.00 -28.39
N TYR A 191 5.60 -7.12 -28.76
CA TYR A 191 5.32 -8.22 -27.83
C TYR A 191 6.57 -8.84 -27.17
N SER A 192 7.74 -8.69 -27.78
CA SER A 192 9.00 -9.16 -27.19
C SER A 192 9.38 -8.39 -25.92
N ALA A 193 9.33 -7.07 -25.99
CA ALA A 193 9.59 -6.21 -24.81
C ALA A 193 8.45 -6.31 -23.79
N ALA A 194 7.19 -6.34 -24.23
CA ALA A 194 6.04 -6.57 -23.34
C ALA A 194 6.19 -7.86 -22.52
N ASN A 195 6.56 -8.96 -23.19
CA ASN A 195 6.76 -10.27 -22.56
C ASN A 195 7.92 -10.23 -21.53
N PHE A 196 8.98 -9.48 -21.80
CA PHE A 196 10.07 -9.31 -20.83
C PHE A 196 9.57 -8.67 -19.53
N TYR A 197 8.93 -7.48 -19.60
CA TYR A 197 8.41 -6.79 -18.40
C TYR A 197 7.36 -7.65 -17.68
N ALA A 198 6.43 -8.25 -18.42
CA ALA A 198 5.38 -9.10 -17.86
C ALA A 198 5.97 -10.33 -17.15
N THR A 199 6.97 -10.99 -17.76
CA THR A 199 7.64 -12.16 -17.15
C THR A 199 8.37 -11.78 -15.86
N VAL A 200 9.09 -10.65 -15.85
CA VAL A 200 9.77 -10.18 -14.63
C VAL A 200 8.77 -9.87 -13.53
N LEU A 201 7.68 -9.15 -13.83
CA LEU A 201 6.62 -8.87 -12.85
C LEU A 201 5.96 -10.16 -12.33
N LEU A 202 5.69 -11.14 -13.22
CA LEU A 202 5.12 -12.43 -12.84
C LEU A 202 6.05 -13.18 -11.87
N LEU A 203 7.33 -13.29 -12.20
CA LEU A 203 8.31 -13.97 -11.36
C LEU A 203 8.47 -13.27 -10.00
N LEU A 204 8.56 -11.95 -9.99
CA LEU A 204 8.60 -11.17 -8.74
C LEU A 204 7.36 -11.42 -7.89
N SER A 205 6.17 -11.40 -8.48
CA SER A 205 4.91 -11.66 -7.78
C SER A 205 4.87 -13.05 -7.16
N ILE A 206 5.29 -14.08 -7.91
CA ILE A 206 5.37 -15.46 -7.39
C ILE A 206 6.35 -15.55 -6.22
N ILE A 207 7.53 -14.94 -6.32
CA ILE A 207 8.54 -14.93 -5.25
C ILE A 207 7.99 -14.25 -4.00
N ILE A 208 7.36 -13.07 -4.15
CA ILE A 208 6.79 -12.30 -3.04
C ILE A 208 5.70 -13.10 -2.33
N LEU A 209 4.73 -13.64 -3.07
CA LEU A 209 3.63 -14.42 -2.51
C LEU A 209 4.11 -15.74 -1.87
N THR A 210 5.03 -16.44 -2.52
CA THR A 210 5.62 -17.66 -1.96
C THR A 210 6.33 -17.37 -0.63
N THR A 211 7.10 -16.28 -0.58
CA THR A 211 7.78 -15.83 0.65
C THR A 211 6.76 -15.51 1.74
N MET A 212 5.66 -14.82 1.41
CA MET A 212 4.58 -14.53 2.34
C MET A 212 4.01 -15.82 2.97
N PHE A 213 3.60 -16.79 2.12
CA PHE A 213 3.01 -18.04 2.62
C PHE A 213 4.01 -18.85 3.44
N TRP A 214 5.28 -18.90 3.04
CA TRP A 214 6.32 -19.63 3.75
C TRP A 214 6.61 -19.02 5.13
N VAL A 215 6.76 -17.68 5.21
CA VAL A 215 6.97 -16.97 6.49
C VAL A 215 5.75 -17.11 7.39
N ASN A 216 4.53 -16.92 6.87
CA ASN A 216 3.31 -17.08 7.66
C ASN A 216 3.17 -18.48 8.23
N ARG A 217 3.50 -19.53 7.47
CA ARG A 217 3.53 -20.92 7.99
C ARG A 217 4.55 -21.11 9.13
N ARG A 218 5.73 -20.48 9.03
CA ARG A 218 6.73 -20.54 10.10
C ARG A 218 6.31 -19.78 11.36
N LEU A 219 5.71 -18.61 11.20
CA LEU A 219 5.20 -17.80 12.30
C LEU A 219 4.09 -18.54 13.07
N ASN A 220 3.15 -19.17 12.36
CA ASN A 220 2.05 -19.92 12.98
C ASN A 220 2.50 -21.17 13.71
N LYS A 221 3.49 -21.91 13.20
CA LYS A 221 4.01 -23.12 13.89
C LYS A 221 4.61 -22.84 15.27
N ARG A 222 5.15 -21.64 15.51
CA ARG A 222 5.71 -21.25 16.81
C ARG A 222 4.66 -21.02 17.90
N PHE A 223 3.38 -20.83 17.55
CA PHE A 223 2.28 -20.66 18.52
C PHE A 223 1.61 -21.97 18.94
N VAL A 224 1.79 -23.06 18.19
CA VAL A 224 1.15 -24.36 18.50
C VAL A 224 1.98 -25.16 19.54
N PHE A 225 3.22 -24.77 19.80
CA PHE A 225 4.15 -25.47 20.69
C PHE A 225 4.64 -24.63 21.88
N SER A 226 4.03 -23.50 22.16
CA SER A 226 4.24 -22.69 23.37
C SER A 226 2.95 -22.57 24.19
#